data_06035bac8038b77d7cd2effa87d5033c
#
_entry.id   06035bac8038b77d7cd2effa87d5033c
#
_cell.length_a   1.000
_cell.length_b   1.000
_cell.length_c   1.000
_cell.angle_alpha   90.00
_cell.angle_beta   90.00
_cell.angle_gamma   90.00
#
_symmetry.space_group_name_H-M   'P 1'
#
loop_
_entity.id
_entity.type
_entity.pdbx_description
1 polymer ?
#
loop_
_entity_poly.entity_id
_entity_poly.type
_entity_poly.pdbx_seq_one_letter_code
_entity_poly.pdbx_strand_id
1 'polypeptide(L)'
;MKKTHLIDGQKTIKEIAIKFDARSFFPFEEPFQPFIMWAQKCSTMRSSPIRLLVHEEKGLFISFRGALGINEYIESPNNSKDICTPCEKPCLTACPVSALNQDGYDVIRCNKYLNTPLLDGQEVKDGCLVRGSCSS
;
A
#
# COMPACT_ATOMS: atom_id res chain seq x y z
N MET A 1 -7.47 -5.59 18.33
CA MET A 1 -8.72 -4.93 17.90
C MET A 1 -8.68 -4.49 16.43
N LYS A 2 -8.18 -5.31 15.49
CA LYS A 2 -8.03 -4.92 14.07
C LYS A 2 -8.62 -5.92 13.05
N LYS A 3 -9.36 -6.96 13.51
CA LYS A 3 -9.98 -7.94 12.60
C LYS A 3 -11.29 -7.44 11.95
N THR A 4 -12.01 -6.53 12.59
CA THR A 4 -13.34 -6.09 12.17
C THR A 4 -13.31 -5.35 10.83
N HIS A 5 -12.38 -4.41 10.63
CA HIS A 5 -12.28 -3.64 9.39
C HIS A 5 -11.85 -4.47 8.17
N LEU A 6 -11.10 -5.56 8.36
CA LEU A 6 -10.72 -6.46 7.26
C LEU A 6 -11.92 -7.29 6.80
N ILE A 7 -12.75 -7.75 7.73
CA ILE A 7 -13.95 -8.53 7.44
C ILE A 7 -14.97 -7.69 6.67
N ASP A 8 -15.20 -6.45 7.09
CA ASP A 8 -16.10 -5.52 6.40
C ASP A 8 -15.63 -5.22 4.98
N GLY A 9 -14.33 -5.00 4.78
CA GLY A 9 -13.75 -4.76 3.46
C GLY A 9 -13.91 -5.95 2.51
N GLN A 10 -13.72 -7.19 2.99
CA GLN A 10 -13.94 -8.39 2.19
C GLN A 10 -15.40 -8.55 1.78
N LYS A 11 -16.32 -8.35 2.72
CA LYS A 11 -17.76 -8.44 2.45
C LYS A 11 -18.17 -7.46 1.36
N THR A 12 -17.76 -6.21 1.49
CA THR A 12 -18.04 -5.16 0.50
C THR A 12 -17.49 -5.52 -0.89
N ILE A 13 -16.25 -5.99 -0.98
CA ILE A 13 -15.64 -6.39 -2.27
C ILE A 13 -16.39 -7.57 -2.89
N LYS A 14 -16.80 -8.57 -2.09
CA LYS A 14 -17.60 -9.70 -2.57
C LYS A 14 -18.99 -9.27 -3.06
N GLU A 15 -19.64 -8.36 -2.37
CA GLU A 15 -20.92 -7.80 -2.79
C GLU A 15 -20.81 -7.02 -4.12
N ILE A 16 -19.74 -6.26 -4.29
CA ILE A 16 -19.46 -5.58 -5.55
C ILE A 16 -19.17 -6.58 -6.66
N ALA A 17 -18.38 -7.64 -6.38
CA ALA A 17 -18.09 -8.69 -7.34
C ALA A 17 -19.36 -9.33 -7.91
N ILE A 18 -20.33 -9.62 -7.06
CA ILE A 18 -21.62 -10.18 -7.49
C ILE A 18 -22.35 -9.21 -8.44
N LYS A 19 -22.36 -7.92 -8.15
CA LYS A 19 -23.04 -6.91 -8.98
C LYS A 19 -22.48 -6.80 -10.39
N PHE A 20 -21.18 -7.06 -10.54
CA PHE A 20 -20.47 -6.91 -11.82
C PHE A 20 -20.14 -8.28 -12.47
N ASP A 21 -20.71 -9.36 -12.00
CA ASP A 21 -20.35 -10.72 -12.43
C ASP A 21 -18.83 -10.94 -12.46
N ALA A 22 -18.17 -10.44 -11.42
CA ALA A 22 -16.73 -10.38 -11.28
C ALA A 22 -16.23 -11.41 -10.27
N ARG A 23 -14.98 -11.84 -10.43
CA ARG A 23 -14.27 -12.65 -9.44
C ARG A 23 -13.50 -11.74 -8.47
N SER A 24 -13.70 -11.94 -7.16
CA SER A 24 -12.94 -11.23 -6.14
C SER A 24 -11.63 -11.93 -5.82
N PHE A 25 -10.57 -11.15 -5.60
CA PHE A 25 -9.26 -11.61 -5.16
C PHE A 25 -8.81 -10.83 -3.94
N PHE A 26 -8.10 -11.49 -3.03
CA PHE A 26 -7.61 -10.87 -1.79
C PHE A 26 -6.12 -11.11 -1.60
N PRO A 27 -5.35 -10.11 -1.07
CA PRO A 27 -3.90 -10.21 -0.96
C PRO A 27 -3.41 -11.22 0.08
N PHE A 28 -4.29 -11.76 0.90
CA PHE A 28 -4.00 -12.71 1.98
C PHE A 28 -4.60 -14.11 1.73
N GLU A 29 -5.21 -14.35 0.56
CA GLU A 29 -5.75 -15.67 0.18
C GLU A 29 -4.77 -16.40 -0.74
N GLU A 30 -4.60 -17.68 -0.51
CA GLU A 30 -3.82 -18.56 -1.40
C GLU A 30 -4.70 -19.07 -2.58
N PRO A 31 -4.10 -19.22 -3.77
CA PRO A 31 -2.74 -18.85 -4.14
C PRO A 31 -2.56 -17.33 -4.20
N PHE A 32 -1.45 -16.85 -3.63
CA PHE A 32 -1.16 -15.42 -3.58
C PHE A 32 -1.12 -14.79 -4.97
N GLN A 33 -1.85 -13.71 -5.13
CA GLN A 33 -1.95 -13.00 -6.39
C GLN A 33 -0.95 -11.83 -6.46
N PRO A 34 -0.45 -11.47 -7.64
CA PRO A 34 0.58 -10.44 -7.81
C PRO A 34 -0.01 -9.02 -7.74
N PHE A 35 -0.60 -8.64 -6.61
CA PHE A 35 -1.29 -7.35 -6.41
C PHE A 35 -0.42 -6.14 -6.75
N ILE A 36 0.88 -6.18 -6.40
CA ILE A 36 1.81 -5.09 -6.71
C ILE A 36 1.96 -4.93 -8.23
N MET A 37 2.12 -6.04 -8.96
CA MET A 37 2.23 -6.00 -10.42
C MET A 37 0.93 -5.49 -11.07
N TRP A 38 -0.22 -5.89 -10.56
CA TRP A 38 -1.51 -5.39 -11.05
C TRP A 38 -1.65 -3.89 -10.79
N ALA A 39 -1.31 -3.45 -9.59
CA ALA A 39 -1.35 -2.03 -9.22
C ALA A 39 -0.41 -1.17 -10.09
N GLN A 40 0.78 -1.66 -10.41
CA GLN A 40 1.73 -0.94 -11.27
C GLN A 40 1.22 -0.77 -12.73
N LYS A 41 0.24 -1.56 -13.15
CA LYS A 41 -0.43 -1.38 -14.44
C LYS A 41 -1.56 -0.34 -14.40
N CYS A 42 -1.96 0.12 -13.22
CA CYS A 42 -2.92 1.20 -13.09
C CYS A 42 -2.27 2.54 -13.47
N SER A 43 -2.99 3.37 -14.20
CA SER A 43 -2.50 4.68 -14.67
C SER A 43 -2.12 5.65 -13.56
N THR A 44 -2.62 5.47 -12.35
CA THR A 44 -2.41 6.36 -11.20
C THR A 44 -1.34 5.88 -10.22
N MET A 45 -0.71 4.73 -10.50
CA MET A 45 0.19 4.05 -9.58
C MET A 45 1.60 3.90 -10.15
N ARG A 46 2.59 4.11 -9.28
CA ARG A 46 4.02 3.90 -9.60
C ARG A 46 4.76 3.25 -8.44
N SER A 47 5.98 2.82 -8.70
CA SER A 47 6.94 2.43 -7.66
C SER A 47 7.68 3.66 -7.16
N SER A 48 7.71 3.86 -5.84
CA SER A 48 8.48 4.91 -5.20
C SER A 48 9.97 4.52 -5.07
N PRO A 49 10.88 5.48 -4.72
CA PRO A 49 12.29 5.19 -4.48
C PRO A 49 12.55 4.15 -3.39
N ILE A 50 11.63 3.99 -2.45
CA ILE A 50 11.67 2.98 -1.38
C ILE A 50 10.93 1.68 -1.74
N ARG A 51 10.62 1.47 -3.03
CA ARG A 51 9.93 0.30 -3.59
C ARG A 51 8.51 0.05 -3.07
N LEU A 52 7.90 1.02 -2.39
CA LEU A 52 6.47 1.01 -2.10
C LEU A 52 5.69 1.57 -3.28
N LEU A 53 4.44 1.14 -3.42
CA LEU A 53 3.52 1.76 -4.38
C LEU A 53 3.19 3.18 -3.93
N VAL A 54 3.20 4.10 -4.88
CA VAL A 54 2.83 5.51 -4.68
C VAL A 54 1.72 5.88 -5.66
N HIS A 55 0.71 6.58 -5.16
CA HIS A 55 -0.40 7.10 -5.94
C HIS A 55 -0.15 8.58 -6.26
N GLU A 56 -0.49 9.01 -7.46
CA GLU A 56 -0.21 10.38 -7.93
C GLU A 56 -0.86 11.49 -7.08
N GLU A 57 -1.99 11.20 -6.39
CA GLU A 57 -2.67 12.15 -5.51
C GLU A 57 -2.57 11.81 -4.02
N LYS A 58 -2.43 10.54 -3.68
CA LYS A 58 -2.45 10.05 -2.28
C LYS A 58 -1.07 9.69 -1.74
N GLY A 59 -0.05 9.86 -2.55
CA GLY A 59 1.32 9.51 -2.17
C GLY A 59 1.44 8.06 -1.71
N LEU A 60 2.12 7.84 -0.60
CA LEU A 60 2.29 6.52 0.01
C LEU A 60 1.11 6.06 0.87
N PHE A 61 0.08 6.90 1.07
CA PHE A 61 -1.13 6.54 1.82
C PHE A 61 -2.11 5.72 0.99
N ILE A 62 -1.67 4.59 0.50
CA ILE A 62 -2.50 3.67 -0.27
C ILE A 62 -2.32 2.24 0.22
N SER A 63 -3.40 1.48 0.18
CA SER A 63 -3.41 0.06 0.53
C SER A 63 -4.50 -0.66 -0.26
N PHE A 64 -4.15 -1.75 -0.90
CA PHE A 64 -5.10 -2.61 -1.58
C PHE A 64 -5.73 -3.60 -0.61
N ARG A 65 -7.05 -3.69 -0.64
CA ARG A 65 -7.82 -4.62 0.19
C ARG A 65 -8.33 -5.81 -0.61
N GLY A 66 -8.36 -5.68 -1.93
CA GLY A 66 -8.76 -6.71 -2.86
C GLY A 66 -8.75 -6.20 -4.29
N ALA A 67 -9.07 -7.08 -5.22
CA ALA A 67 -9.21 -6.78 -6.63
C ALA A 67 -10.43 -7.50 -7.20
N LEU A 68 -10.98 -6.97 -8.28
CA LEU A 68 -12.05 -7.58 -9.06
C LEU A 68 -11.50 -7.98 -10.44
N GLY A 69 -11.67 -9.25 -10.79
CA GLY A 69 -11.42 -9.74 -12.14
C GLY A 69 -12.72 -9.77 -12.91
N ILE A 70 -12.83 -8.95 -13.92
CA ILE A 70 -13.98 -8.92 -14.82
C ILE A 70 -13.62 -9.57 -16.16
N ASN A 71 -14.61 -10.09 -16.85
CA ASN A 71 -14.41 -10.72 -18.16
C ASN A 71 -14.53 -9.71 -19.32
N GLU A 72 -14.03 -8.50 -19.09
CA GLU A 72 -14.02 -7.40 -20.07
C GLU A 72 -12.64 -6.79 -20.16
N TYR A 73 -12.26 -6.36 -21.36
CA TYR A 73 -11.02 -5.61 -21.54
C TYR A 73 -11.26 -4.15 -21.13
N ILE A 74 -10.50 -3.71 -20.11
CA ILE A 74 -10.47 -2.30 -19.72
C ILE A 74 -9.16 -1.70 -20.19
N GLU A 75 -9.25 -0.70 -21.06
CA GLU A 75 -8.10 0.09 -21.43
C GLU A 75 -7.67 0.98 -20.26
N SER A 76 -6.44 0.82 -19.81
CA SER A 76 -5.86 1.68 -18.78
C SER A 76 -4.90 2.68 -19.44
N PRO A 77 -5.22 3.97 -19.47
CA PRO A 77 -4.31 4.97 -20.01
C PRO A 77 -3.01 4.99 -19.19
N ASN A 78 -1.87 4.87 -19.86
CA ASN A 78 -0.57 4.79 -19.20
C ASN A 78 0.04 6.19 -18.91
N ASN A 79 -0.75 7.06 -18.28
CA ASN A 79 -0.45 8.49 -18.08
C ASN A 79 -0.21 8.87 -16.62
N SER A 80 0.29 7.96 -15.78
CA SER A 80 0.54 8.30 -14.37
C SER A 80 1.55 9.45 -14.24
N LYS A 81 1.18 10.47 -13.46
CA LYS A 81 2.05 11.60 -13.15
C LYS A 81 3.20 11.13 -12.26
N ASP A 82 4.42 11.45 -12.64
CA ASP A 82 5.57 11.19 -11.79
C ASP A 82 5.70 12.28 -10.71
N ILE A 83 5.31 11.95 -9.49
CA ILE A 83 5.42 12.84 -8.33
C ILE A 83 6.74 12.68 -7.60
N CYS A 84 7.50 11.63 -7.87
CA CYS A 84 8.75 11.34 -7.17
C CYS A 84 9.98 12.05 -7.76
N THR A 85 10.02 12.27 -9.07
CA THR A 85 11.16 12.95 -9.72
C THR A 85 11.37 14.38 -9.23
N PRO A 86 10.32 15.25 -9.13
CA PRO A 86 10.48 16.60 -8.60
C PRO A 86 10.56 16.68 -7.07
N CYS A 87 10.29 15.56 -6.35
CA CYS A 87 10.22 15.52 -4.90
C CYS A 87 11.61 15.43 -4.25
N GLU A 88 11.79 16.07 -3.10
CA GLU A 88 13.00 15.97 -2.27
C GLU A 88 13.19 14.61 -1.62
N LYS A 89 12.22 13.71 -1.77
CA LYS A 89 12.22 12.31 -1.31
C LYS A 89 12.42 12.14 0.20
N PRO A 90 11.64 12.84 1.04
CA PRO A 90 11.74 12.69 2.50
C PRO A 90 11.48 11.26 2.99
N CYS A 91 10.81 10.45 2.17
CA CYS A 91 10.58 9.04 2.46
C CYS A 91 11.87 8.21 2.62
N LEU A 92 13.01 8.66 2.07
CA LEU A 92 14.29 7.96 2.20
C LEU A 92 14.90 8.06 3.60
N THR A 93 14.56 9.11 4.36
CA THR A 93 15.15 9.42 5.67
C THR A 93 14.15 9.38 6.81
N ALA A 94 12.85 9.31 6.53
CA ALA A 94 11.81 9.39 7.55
C ALA A 94 11.69 8.14 8.45
N CYS A 95 12.25 6.99 8.06
CA CYS A 95 12.19 5.79 8.89
C CYS A 95 13.20 5.87 10.04
N PRO A 96 12.77 5.92 11.31
CA PRO A 96 13.67 6.10 12.46
C PRO A 96 14.66 4.94 12.66
N VAL A 97 14.35 3.79 12.09
CA VAL A 97 15.19 2.59 12.16
C VAL A 97 15.72 2.15 10.79
N SER A 98 15.54 2.97 9.76
CA SER A 98 15.97 2.68 8.39
C SER A 98 15.48 1.32 7.86
N ALA A 99 14.31 0.88 8.31
CA ALA A 99 13.68 -0.36 7.86
C ALA A 99 13.11 -0.25 6.44
N LEU A 100 12.78 0.96 5.99
CA LEU A 100 12.39 1.30 4.63
C LEU A 100 13.46 2.21 4.03
N ASN A 101 14.08 1.76 2.95
CA ASN A 101 15.14 2.48 2.25
C ASN A 101 15.17 2.09 0.76
N GLN A 102 16.18 2.53 0.02
CA GLN A 102 16.33 2.21 -1.41
C GLN A 102 16.55 0.72 -1.68
N ASP A 103 17.11 -0.02 -0.72
CA ASP A 103 17.40 -1.45 -0.87
C ASP A 103 16.16 -2.31 -0.67
N GLY A 104 15.13 -1.76 -0.02
CA GLY A 104 13.84 -2.43 0.18
C GLY A 104 13.24 -2.22 1.56
N TYR A 105 12.45 -3.21 1.99
CA TYR A 105 11.73 -3.19 3.26
C TYR A 105 12.19 -4.31 4.19
N ASP A 106 12.92 -3.94 5.23
CA ASP A 106 13.28 -4.84 6.34
C ASP A 106 12.11 -4.95 7.33
N VAL A 107 11.25 -5.94 7.08
CA VAL A 107 10.06 -6.22 7.88
C VAL A 107 10.41 -6.58 9.33
N ILE A 108 11.51 -7.31 9.54
CA ILE A 108 11.94 -7.75 10.87
C ILE A 108 12.31 -6.54 11.71
N ARG A 109 13.11 -5.63 11.17
CA ARG A 109 13.53 -4.41 11.84
C ARG A 109 12.34 -3.50 12.13
N CYS A 110 11.40 -3.35 11.19
CA CYS A 110 10.18 -2.59 11.37
C CYS A 110 9.33 -3.18 12.51
N ASN A 111 9.07 -4.48 12.49
CA ASN A 111 8.29 -5.13 13.53
C ASN A 111 8.94 -5.02 14.91
N LYS A 112 10.26 -5.15 15.00
CA LYS A 112 10.98 -4.95 16.26
C LYS A 112 10.77 -3.55 16.80
N TYR A 113 10.85 -2.53 15.95
CA TYR A 113 10.61 -1.13 16.34
C TYR A 113 9.16 -0.91 16.82
N LEU A 114 8.17 -1.40 16.07
CA LEU A 114 6.75 -1.24 16.40
C LEU A 114 6.35 -1.96 17.71
N ASN A 115 7.06 -3.01 18.08
CA ASN A 115 6.79 -3.79 19.29
C ASN A 115 7.70 -3.39 20.46
N THR A 116 8.61 -2.42 20.30
CA THR A 116 9.43 -1.91 21.38
C THR A 116 8.57 -0.97 22.22
N PRO A 117 8.42 -1.21 23.55
CA PRO A 117 7.77 -0.25 24.43
C PRO A 117 8.55 1.07 24.38
N LEU A 118 7.89 2.16 24.06
CA LEU A 118 8.48 3.48 24.19
C LEU A 118 8.71 3.77 25.69
N LEU A 119 9.77 4.51 26.01
CA LEU A 119 10.19 4.78 27.39
C LEU A 119 9.07 5.40 28.27
N ASP A 120 8.04 5.93 27.66
CA ASP A 120 6.90 6.62 28.30
C ASP A 120 5.60 5.80 28.22
N GLY A 121 5.63 4.54 27.82
CA GLY A 121 4.42 3.72 27.63
C GLY A 121 3.51 4.18 26.49
N GLN A 122 3.97 5.08 25.63
CA GLN A 122 3.24 5.47 24.43
C GLN A 122 3.43 4.40 23.34
N GLU A 123 2.31 3.93 22.82
CA GLU A 123 2.33 3.15 21.56
C GLU A 123 2.70 4.09 20.40
N VAL A 124 3.31 3.53 19.35
CA VAL A 124 3.57 4.26 18.10
C VAL A 124 2.21 4.61 17.48
N LYS A 125 1.65 5.77 17.88
CA LYS A 125 0.29 6.19 17.52
C LYS A 125 0.20 6.73 16.08
N ASP A 126 1.30 7.26 15.56
CA ASP A 126 1.30 8.03 14.33
C ASP A 126 1.45 7.16 13.05
N GLY A 127 1.42 5.84 13.19
CA GLY A 127 1.57 4.92 12.07
C GLY A 127 2.96 4.97 11.44
N CYS A 128 3.05 4.71 10.15
CA CYS A 128 4.31 4.71 9.43
C CYS A 128 4.74 6.14 9.06
N LEU A 129 5.79 6.65 9.70
CA LEU A 129 6.33 8.00 9.45
C LEU A 129 6.76 8.20 7.99
N VAL A 130 7.27 7.14 7.34
CA VAL A 130 7.65 7.18 5.92
C VAL A 130 6.44 7.47 5.03
N ARG A 131 5.30 6.87 5.32
CA ARG A 131 4.06 7.16 4.58
C ARG A 131 3.59 8.58 4.84
N GLY A 132 3.70 9.05 6.08
CA GLY A 132 3.34 10.41 6.47
C GLY A 132 4.24 11.50 5.87
N SER A 133 5.48 11.16 5.54
CA SER A 133 6.42 12.12 4.94
C SER A 133 6.19 12.35 3.44
N CYS A 134 5.40 11.50 2.78
CA CYS A 134 5.06 11.65 1.38
C CYS A 134 3.91 12.66 1.24
N SER A 135 4.27 13.92 1.03
CA SER A 135 3.33 14.96 0.65
C SER A 135 3.11 14.91 -0.86
N SER A 136 1.92 14.57 -1.27
CA SER A 136 1.46 14.72 -2.66
C SER A 136 0.94 16.13 -2.90
#